data_a16af2bf3118c2ecc864f2fc2c159432
#
_entry.id   a16af2bf3118c2ecc864f2fc2c159432
#
_cell.length_a   1.000
_cell.length_b   1.000
_cell.length_c   1.000
_cell.angle_alpha   90.00
_cell.angle_beta   90.00
_cell.angle_gamma   90.00
#
_symmetry.space_group_name_H-M   'P 1'
#
loop_
_entity.id
_entity.type
_entity.pdbx_description
1 polymer ?
#
loop_
_entity_poly.entity_id
_entity_poly.type
_entity_poly.pdbx_seq_one_letter_code
_entity_poly.pdbx_strand_id
1 'polypeptide(L)'
;MVRTISDMKTVALAVTDGMLHFELSVAYEVFGSDLTHLVDPWYDFSVHGPSAVRVGRFQLEPDHGLDRLPYADTVIVPGWADVDVDPPAELVDAVRAAHEAGARVASLCTGAFVLAAAGLLDGRRATTHWGHTQVLADRYPRVEVDPDVLYVDNGSVLTSAGKAAAMDLCLHLVRLDHGSAIANTVARRLVVPPHRAGGQAQFVNRPVPAQEDHPLTGLLPWVVERLDRPLTVEDLARQARMSSRNLGRHFRAATGTTPLQWLLVQRIRRAQELLEATDDSVDAIATATGMGTATTLRRHFNRTVGVPPDTYRRTFRSRSRAEGSGLDLGPDLGPGSDLGPDLDLGLVTPPGPR
;
A
#
# COMPACT_ATOMS: atom_id res chain seq x y z
N MET A 1 23.87 17.53 18.92
CA MET A 1 23.41 16.63 19.99
C MET A 1 23.54 15.23 19.43
N VAL A 2 24.58 14.48 19.84
CA VAL A 2 24.85 13.12 19.35
C VAL A 2 23.80 12.22 19.99
N ARG A 3 22.85 11.69 19.21
CA ARG A 3 21.94 10.64 19.68
C ARG A 3 22.76 9.39 19.96
N THR A 4 22.61 8.83 21.11
CA THR A 4 23.27 7.61 21.57
C THR A 4 22.61 6.39 20.86
N ILE A 5 23.35 5.28 20.70
CA ILE A 5 22.86 3.99 20.17
C ILE A 5 21.53 3.53 20.83
N SER A 6 21.20 4.05 22.01
CA SER A 6 19.92 3.85 22.74
C SER A 6 18.67 4.42 22.06
N ASP A 7 18.82 5.24 21.00
CA ASP A 7 17.69 5.89 20.32
C ASP A 7 17.34 5.24 18.97
N MET A 8 18.08 4.22 18.53
CA MET A 8 17.84 3.47 17.29
C MET A 8 16.70 2.48 17.50
N LYS A 9 15.63 2.62 16.69
CA LYS A 9 14.49 1.73 16.77
C LYS A 9 14.74 0.43 16.04
N THR A 10 14.43 -0.68 16.68
CA THR A 10 14.56 -2.02 16.12
C THR A 10 13.27 -2.46 15.43
N VAL A 11 13.39 -2.99 14.19
CA VAL A 11 12.27 -3.54 13.43
C VAL A 11 12.57 -4.98 13.05
N ALA A 12 11.82 -5.92 13.61
CA ALA A 12 11.92 -7.34 13.32
C ALA A 12 10.86 -7.76 12.31
N LEU A 13 11.29 -8.37 11.21
CA LEU A 13 10.41 -9.01 10.23
C LEU A 13 10.29 -10.49 10.57
N ALA A 14 9.12 -10.91 11.06
CA ALA A 14 8.85 -12.30 11.41
C ALA A 14 8.53 -13.13 10.16
N VAL A 15 9.30 -14.17 9.88
CA VAL A 15 9.14 -15.00 8.69
C VAL A 15 9.03 -16.47 9.01
N THR A 16 8.29 -17.20 8.16
CA THR A 16 8.19 -18.67 8.14
C THR A 16 7.83 -19.13 6.75
N ASP A 17 7.91 -20.43 6.50
CA ASP A 17 7.45 -21.02 5.24
C ASP A 17 5.99 -20.64 4.97
N GLY A 18 5.66 -20.39 3.71
CA GLY A 18 4.31 -20.02 3.29
C GLY A 18 3.98 -18.54 3.40
N MET A 19 4.92 -17.68 3.72
CA MET A 19 4.70 -16.23 3.66
C MET A 19 4.77 -15.67 2.24
N LEU A 20 4.11 -14.53 2.04
CA LEU A 20 4.02 -13.86 0.74
C LEU A 20 5.21 -12.91 0.55
N HIS A 21 5.91 -13.08 -0.57
CA HIS A 21 7.14 -12.33 -0.88
C HIS A 21 6.92 -10.83 -1.07
N PHE A 22 5.76 -10.40 -1.56
CA PHE A 22 5.52 -8.98 -1.83
C PHE A 22 5.51 -8.15 -0.54
N GLU A 23 4.76 -8.57 0.46
CA GLU A 23 4.65 -7.89 1.75
C GLU A 23 5.98 -7.91 2.53
N LEU A 24 6.73 -9.00 2.40
CA LEU A 24 8.08 -9.10 2.94
C LEU A 24 9.01 -8.06 2.30
N SER A 25 9.00 -7.98 0.96
CA SER A 25 9.83 -7.02 0.22
C SER A 25 9.46 -5.57 0.52
N VAL A 26 8.17 -5.28 0.73
CA VAL A 26 7.71 -3.94 1.14
C VAL A 26 8.30 -3.54 2.50
N ALA A 27 8.26 -4.43 3.49
CA ALA A 27 8.83 -4.16 4.80
C ALA A 27 10.36 -3.96 4.72
N TYR A 28 11.05 -4.83 3.97
CA TYR A 28 12.50 -4.70 3.76
C TYR A 28 12.85 -3.38 3.07
N GLU A 29 12.15 -3.00 2.01
CA GLU A 29 12.44 -1.76 1.26
C GLU A 29 12.27 -0.51 2.12
N VAL A 30 11.26 -0.49 3.02
CA VAL A 30 11.01 0.67 3.89
C VAL A 30 11.98 0.72 5.07
N PHE A 31 12.24 -0.40 5.75
CA PHE A 31 12.97 -0.42 7.01
C PHE A 31 14.40 -0.94 6.91
N GLY A 32 14.66 -1.89 5.99
CA GLY A 32 15.95 -2.54 5.80
C GLY A 32 16.88 -1.83 4.80
N SER A 33 16.37 -0.87 4.01
CA SER A 33 17.21 -0.03 3.15
C SER A 33 17.98 0.99 3.98
N ASP A 34 19.27 1.22 3.66
CA ASP A 34 20.04 2.27 4.31
C ASP A 34 19.53 3.67 3.91
N LEU A 35 18.88 4.33 4.85
CA LEU A 35 18.39 5.70 4.74
C LEU A 35 19.00 6.63 5.80
N THR A 36 20.20 6.33 6.29
CA THR A 36 20.92 7.13 7.28
C THR A 36 21.20 8.57 6.79
N HIS A 37 21.27 8.77 5.47
CA HIS A 37 21.33 10.11 4.87
C HIS A 37 20.05 10.96 5.08
N LEU A 38 18.91 10.35 5.47
CA LEU A 38 17.66 11.05 5.81
C LEU A 38 17.53 11.24 7.32
N VAL A 39 17.85 10.19 8.09
CA VAL A 39 17.83 10.17 9.56
C VAL A 39 18.91 9.22 10.04
N ASP A 40 19.80 9.69 10.88
CA ASP A 40 20.85 8.90 11.51
C ASP A 40 20.67 8.90 13.04
N PRO A 41 20.46 7.73 13.68
CA PRO A 41 20.35 6.40 13.06
C PRO A 41 19.00 6.18 12.35
N TRP A 42 19.01 5.34 11.30
CA TRP A 42 17.82 4.74 10.72
C TRP A 42 17.36 3.56 11.59
N TYR A 43 16.50 2.70 11.07
CA TYR A 43 16.10 1.49 11.82
C TYR A 43 17.21 0.44 11.84
N ASP A 44 17.31 -0.30 12.96
CA ASP A 44 17.99 -1.59 13.05
C ASP A 44 17.00 -2.67 12.60
N PHE A 45 17.09 -3.05 11.34
CA PHE A 45 16.18 -4.01 10.71
C PHE A 45 16.80 -5.39 10.67
N SER A 46 16.04 -6.41 11.10
CA SER A 46 16.47 -7.80 11.05
C SER A 46 15.32 -8.74 10.70
N VAL A 47 15.64 -9.86 10.07
CA VAL A 47 14.71 -10.93 9.69
C VAL A 47 14.79 -12.05 10.73
N HIS A 48 13.63 -12.48 11.24
CA HIS A 48 13.53 -13.49 12.30
C HIS A 48 12.70 -14.68 11.85
N GLY A 49 13.25 -15.87 11.98
CA GLY A 49 12.58 -17.10 11.55
C GLY A 49 13.38 -18.35 11.87
N PRO A 50 12.94 -19.53 11.41
CA PRO A 50 13.75 -20.75 11.44
C PRO A 50 14.99 -20.60 10.55
N SER A 51 15.94 -21.53 10.64
CA SER A 51 17.26 -21.45 10.00
C SER A 51 17.26 -21.24 8.47
N ALA A 52 16.18 -21.63 7.80
CA ALA A 52 15.95 -21.39 6.38
C ALA A 52 14.46 -21.30 6.12
N VAL A 53 14.02 -20.32 5.35
CA VAL A 53 12.60 -20.08 5.04
C VAL A 53 12.41 -20.00 3.54
N ARG A 54 11.39 -20.70 3.05
CA ARG A 54 10.98 -20.64 1.64
C ARG A 54 9.83 -19.67 1.45
N VAL A 55 10.07 -18.63 0.66
CA VAL A 55 9.09 -17.60 0.32
C VAL A 55 8.87 -17.61 -1.19
N GLY A 56 7.86 -18.34 -1.64
CA GLY A 56 7.63 -18.58 -3.05
C GLY A 56 8.78 -19.37 -3.68
N ARG A 57 9.53 -18.72 -4.59
CA ARG A 57 10.72 -19.32 -5.25
C ARG A 57 12.03 -18.91 -4.58
N PHE A 58 11.98 -18.03 -3.59
CA PHE A 58 13.15 -17.54 -2.88
C PHE A 58 13.40 -18.38 -1.63
N GLN A 59 14.67 -18.49 -1.26
CA GLN A 59 15.10 -19.00 0.03
C GLN A 59 15.71 -17.84 0.79
N LEU A 60 15.33 -17.68 2.05
CA LEU A 60 15.83 -16.69 2.97
C LEU A 60 16.59 -17.39 4.10
N GLU A 61 17.65 -16.75 4.53
CA GLU A 61 18.38 -17.10 5.75
C GLU A 61 18.09 -15.99 6.77
N PRO A 62 17.23 -16.22 7.78
CA PRO A 62 16.96 -15.23 8.80
C PRO A 62 18.21 -14.89 9.63
N ASP A 63 18.31 -13.62 10.06
CA ASP A 63 19.40 -13.15 10.92
C ASP A 63 19.32 -13.76 12.33
N HIS A 64 18.09 -14.03 12.81
CA HIS A 64 17.81 -14.51 14.15
C HIS A 64 16.65 -15.49 14.19
N GLY A 65 16.56 -16.27 15.28
CA GLY A 65 15.40 -17.11 15.59
C GLY A 65 14.18 -16.26 16.02
N LEU A 66 12.99 -16.88 15.99
CA LEU A 66 11.74 -16.26 16.46
C LEU A 66 11.75 -15.90 17.96
N ASP A 67 12.59 -16.56 18.75
CA ASP A 67 12.81 -16.27 20.17
C ASP A 67 13.37 -14.88 20.45
N ARG A 68 13.89 -14.22 19.43
CA ARG A 68 14.43 -12.86 19.53
C ARG A 68 13.40 -11.76 19.25
N LEU A 69 12.20 -12.09 18.77
CA LEU A 69 11.13 -11.10 18.51
C LEU A 69 10.77 -10.22 19.71
N PRO A 70 10.77 -10.74 20.98
CA PRO A 70 10.44 -9.92 22.15
C PRO A 70 11.42 -8.77 22.45
N TYR A 71 12.56 -8.71 21.78
CA TYR A 71 13.55 -7.64 21.96
C TYR A 71 13.40 -6.51 20.94
N ALA A 72 12.47 -6.63 19.97
CA ALA A 72 12.24 -5.60 18.96
C ALA A 72 11.24 -4.54 19.44
N ASP A 73 11.43 -3.28 19.04
CA ASP A 73 10.45 -2.21 19.25
C ASP A 73 9.21 -2.38 18.36
N THR A 74 9.41 -2.92 17.15
CA THR A 74 8.34 -3.20 16.22
C THR A 74 8.53 -4.57 15.57
N VAL A 75 7.48 -5.38 15.58
CA VAL A 75 7.42 -6.66 14.83
C VAL A 75 6.47 -6.51 13.65
N ILE A 76 6.93 -6.88 12.47
CA ILE A 76 6.12 -6.93 11.25
C ILE A 76 5.89 -8.37 10.85
N VAL A 77 4.61 -8.72 10.66
CA VAL A 77 4.18 -10.04 10.19
C VAL A 77 3.67 -9.90 8.77
N PRO A 78 4.40 -10.41 7.75
CA PRO A 78 3.98 -10.41 6.34
C PRO A 78 2.73 -11.24 6.08
N GLY A 79 2.25 -11.21 4.84
CA GLY A 79 1.09 -12.00 4.42
C GLY A 79 1.35 -13.51 4.56
N TRP A 80 0.36 -14.21 5.08
CA TRP A 80 0.30 -15.66 5.18
C TRP A 80 -0.44 -16.24 3.96
N ALA A 81 0.11 -17.25 3.29
CA ALA A 81 -0.41 -17.70 1.99
C ALA A 81 -1.70 -18.53 2.11
N ASP A 82 -1.79 -19.41 3.10
CA ASP A 82 -2.92 -20.33 3.27
C ASP A 82 -3.75 -19.97 4.49
N VAL A 83 -4.79 -19.17 4.29
CA VAL A 83 -5.68 -18.70 5.37
C VAL A 83 -6.62 -19.77 5.91
N ASP A 84 -6.72 -20.95 5.27
CA ASP A 84 -7.54 -22.05 5.72
C ASP A 84 -6.79 -22.97 6.71
N VAL A 85 -5.46 -22.87 6.75
CA VAL A 85 -4.59 -23.55 7.71
C VAL A 85 -4.22 -22.64 8.87
N ASP A 86 -4.07 -23.19 10.07
CA ASP A 86 -3.60 -22.40 11.21
C ASP A 86 -2.13 -22.01 11.03
N PRO A 87 -1.76 -20.77 11.38
CA PRO A 87 -0.37 -20.35 11.38
C PRO A 87 0.46 -21.21 12.33
N PRO A 88 1.77 -21.40 12.07
CA PRO A 88 2.66 -22.17 12.96
C PRO A 88 2.61 -21.66 14.40
N ALA A 89 2.42 -22.57 15.35
CA ALA A 89 2.29 -22.23 16.76
C ALA A 89 3.51 -21.44 17.28
N GLU A 90 4.72 -21.81 16.85
CA GLU A 90 5.96 -21.11 17.22
C GLU A 90 5.93 -19.62 16.82
N LEU A 91 5.42 -19.31 15.62
CA LEU A 91 5.28 -17.93 15.14
C LEU A 91 4.22 -17.18 15.96
N VAL A 92 3.07 -17.82 16.20
CA VAL A 92 1.96 -17.24 16.98
C VAL A 92 2.41 -16.91 18.40
N ASP A 93 3.11 -17.84 19.06
CA ASP A 93 3.60 -17.67 20.43
C ASP A 93 4.69 -16.59 20.50
N ALA A 94 5.62 -16.56 19.54
CA ALA A 94 6.66 -15.55 19.48
C ALA A 94 6.11 -14.14 19.26
N VAL A 95 5.10 -13.99 18.38
CA VAL A 95 4.42 -12.70 18.14
C VAL A 95 3.65 -12.24 19.39
N ARG A 96 2.98 -13.17 20.09
CA ARG A 96 2.31 -12.88 21.37
C ARG A 96 3.32 -12.41 22.41
N ALA A 97 4.41 -13.14 22.59
CA ALA A 97 5.46 -12.79 23.54
C ALA A 97 6.10 -11.43 23.25
N ALA A 98 6.30 -11.09 21.97
CA ALA A 98 6.81 -9.78 21.57
C ALA A 98 5.84 -8.65 21.98
N HIS A 99 4.53 -8.82 21.75
CA HIS A 99 3.53 -7.85 22.16
C HIS A 99 3.46 -7.71 23.69
N GLU A 100 3.53 -8.82 24.43
CA GLU A 100 3.56 -8.82 25.91
C GLU A 100 4.82 -8.14 26.47
N ALA A 101 5.94 -8.23 25.76
CA ALA A 101 7.17 -7.51 26.08
C ALA A 101 7.11 -6.00 25.75
N GLY A 102 6.04 -5.52 25.10
CA GLY A 102 5.81 -4.11 24.78
C GLY A 102 6.08 -3.72 23.34
N ALA A 103 6.42 -4.66 22.47
CA ALA A 103 6.62 -4.39 21.06
C ALA A 103 5.31 -3.93 20.39
N ARG A 104 5.42 -3.00 19.45
CA ARG A 104 4.38 -2.69 18.48
C ARG A 104 4.33 -3.81 17.44
N VAL A 105 3.15 -4.38 17.19
CA VAL A 105 2.98 -5.47 16.24
C VAL A 105 2.14 -5.01 15.06
N ALA A 106 2.65 -5.16 13.85
CA ALA A 106 1.98 -4.78 12.61
C ALA A 106 1.85 -5.98 11.67
N SER A 107 0.66 -6.22 11.16
CA SER A 107 0.44 -7.23 10.12
C SER A 107 0.20 -6.61 8.75
N LEU A 108 0.74 -7.26 7.73
CA LEU A 108 0.51 -6.91 6.34
C LEU A 108 -0.35 -8.00 5.68
N CYS A 109 -1.41 -7.60 4.98
CA CYS A 109 -2.28 -8.53 4.26
C CYS A 109 -2.88 -9.62 5.19
N THR A 110 -2.77 -10.87 4.79
CA THR A 110 -3.20 -12.05 5.54
C THR A 110 -2.34 -12.37 6.77
N GLY A 111 -1.27 -11.63 7.04
CA GLY A 111 -0.57 -11.67 8.33
C GLY A 111 -1.48 -11.37 9.54
N ALA A 112 -2.64 -10.75 9.29
CA ALA A 112 -3.67 -10.54 10.31
C ALA A 112 -4.19 -11.85 10.93
N PHE A 113 -4.13 -12.97 10.21
CA PHE A 113 -4.50 -14.29 10.74
C PHE A 113 -3.54 -14.75 11.84
N VAL A 114 -2.26 -14.44 11.74
CA VAL A 114 -1.27 -14.71 12.80
C VAL A 114 -1.59 -13.88 14.04
N LEU A 115 -1.89 -12.58 13.88
CA LEU A 115 -2.25 -11.72 15.00
C LEU A 115 -3.57 -12.15 15.65
N ALA A 116 -4.54 -12.59 14.86
CA ALA A 116 -5.81 -13.13 15.37
C ALA A 116 -5.61 -14.43 16.15
N ALA A 117 -4.80 -15.37 15.64
CA ALA A 117 -4.42 -16.59 16.34
C ALA A 117 -3.66 -16.32 17.64
N ALA A 118 -2.85 -15.25 17.67
CA ALA A 118 -2.18 -14.79 18.88
C ALA A 118 -3.13 -14.12 19.89
N GLY A 119 -4.42 -13.90 19.53
CA GLY A 119 -5.40 -13.21 20.38
C GLY A 119 -5.25 -11.70 20.42
N LEU A 120 -4.36 -11.12 19.62
CA LEU A 120 -4.05 -9.69 19.65
C LEU A 120 -5.14 -8.82 19.01
N LEU A 121 -6.04 -9.42 18.25
CA LEU A 121 -7.13 -8.71 17.56
C LEU A 121 -8.48 -8.81 18.30
N ASP A 122 -8.57 -9.57 19.38
CA ASP A 122 -9.82 -9.77 20.13
C ASP A 122 -10.39 -8.44 20.65
N GLY A 123 -11.66 -8.15 20.32
CA GLY A 123 -12.36 -6.92 20.70
C GLY A 123 -11.79 -5.66 20.03
N ARG A 124 -10.97 -5.81 18.99
CA ARG A 124 -10.36 -4.70 18.26
C ARG A 124 -10.85 -4.68 16.82
N ARG A 125 -10.92 -3.48 16.26
CA ARG A 125 -11.11 -3.29 14.82
C ARG A 125 -9.83 -3.71 14.09
N ALA A 126 -9.97 -4.48 13.03
CA ALA A 126 -8.84 -4.94 12.21
C ALA A 126 -9.22 -5.02 10.74
N THR A 127 -8.23 -5.05 9.87
CA THR A 127 -8.42 -5.32 8.44
C THR A 127 -7.42 -6.36 7.95
N THR A 128 -7.74 -6.93 6.81
CA THR A 128 -6.89 -7.84 6.05
C THR A 128 -7.16 -7.63 4.56
N HIS A 129 -6.52 -8.42 3.70
CA HIS A 129 -6.82 -8.38 2.26
C HIS A 129 -8.32 -8.61 2.01
N TRP A 130 -8.93 -7.77 1.18
CA TRP A 130 -10.37 -7.78 0.92
C TRP A 130 -10.94 -9.17 0.58
N GLY A 131 -10.18 -10.01 -0.14
CA GLY A 131 -10.57 -11.37 -0.49
C GLY A 131 -10.67 -12.33 0.70
N HIS A 132 -10.16 -11.95 1.89
CA HIS A 132 -10.09 -12.82 3.06
C HIS A 132 -10.76 -12.21 4.30
N THR A 133 -11.43 -11.06 4.18
CA THR A 133 -12.09 -10.39 5.30
C THR A 133 -13.20 -11.24 5.90
N GLN A 134 -14.00 -11.92 5.07
CA GLN A 134 -15.06 -12.81 5.55
C GLN A 134 -14.49 -14.03 6.27
N VAL A 135 -13.43 -14.65 5.72
CA VAL A 135 -12.76 -15.80 6.34
C VAL A 135 -12.18 -15.41 7.70
N LEU A 136 -11.57 -14.21 7.81
CA LEU A 136 -11.06 -13.71 9.09
C LEU A 136 -12.18 -13.53 10.11
N ALA A 137 -13.31 -12.93 9.72
CA ALA A 137 -14.47 -12.72 10.60
C ALA A 137 -15.08 -14.04 11.06
N ASP A 138 -15.21 -15.04 10.17
CA ASP A 138 -15.80 -16.33 10.47
C ASP A 138 -14.90 -17.16 11.41
N ARG A 139 -13.58 -17.14 11.19
CA ARG A 139 -12.62 -17.90 12.02
C ARG A 139 -12.37 -17.25 13.37
N TYR A 140 -12.41 -15.91 13.44
CA TYR A 140 -12.10 -15.14 14.64
C TYR A 140 -13.26 -14.17 14.99
N PRO A 141 -14.38 -14.67 15.49
CA PRO A 141 -15.60 -13.88 15.66
C PRO A 141 -15.51 -12.76 16.72
N ARG A 142 -14.42 -12.72 17.50
CA ARG A 142 -14.14 -11.62 18.42
C ARG A 142 -13.43 -10.43 17.79
N VAL A 143 -13.04 -10.54 16.51
CA VAL A 143 -12.39 -9.47 15.76
C VAL A 143 -13.43 -8.63 15.03
N GLU A 144 -13.38 -7.31 15.18
CA GLU A 144 -14.21 -6.38 14.41
C GLU A 144 -13.58 -6.13 13.04
N VAL A 145 -13.86 -7.01 12.07
CA VAL A 145 -13.25 -6.94 10.75
C VAL A 145 -13.86 -5.80 9.94
N ASP A 146 -13.02 -4.84 9.50
CA ASP A 146 -13.40 -3.76 8.60
C ASP A 146 -12.82 -4.02 7.19
N PRO A 147 -13.67 -4.39 6.21
CA PRO A 147 -13.24 -4.73 4.86
C PRO A 147 -12.88 -3.50 4.00
N ASP A 148 -13.28 -2.30 4.42
CA ASP A 148 -13.29 -1.12 3.55
C ASP A 148 -12.11 -0.17 3.78
N VAL A 149 -11.12 -0.55 4.63
CA VAL A 149 -10.02 0.33 5.02
C VAL A 149 -8.65 -0.19 4.55
N LEU A 150 -7.70 0.70 4.29
CA LEU A 150 -6.34 0.33 3.89
C LEU A 150 -5.55 -0.25 5.07
N TYR A 151 -5.69 0.37 6.24
CA TYR A 151 -5.09 -0.10 7.48
C TYR A 151 -5.86 0.43 8.69
N VAL A 152 -5.72 -0.29 9.79
CA VAL A 152 -6.24 0.07 11.11
C VAL A 152 -5.06 0.23 12.06
N ASP A 153 -5.05 1.31 12.83
CA ASP A 153 -4.08 1.59 13.87
C ASP A 153 -4.81 1.58 15.23
N ASN A 154 -4.48 0.60 16.08
CA ASN A 154 -4.94 0.51 17.46
C ASN A 154 -3.79 0.81 18.46
N GLY A 155 -2.82 1.62 18.08
CA GLY A 155 -1.65 1.96 18.89
C GLY A 155 -0.56 0.89 18.84
N SER A 156 -0.61 -0.11 19.73
CA SER A 156 0.39 -1.20 19.76
C SER A 156 0.13 -2.32 18.76
N VAL A 157 -1.07 -2.41 18.17
CA VAL A 157 -1.44 -3.45 17.20
C VAL A 157 -2.01 -2.80 15.93
N LEU A 158 -1.38 -3.03 14.80
CA LEU A 158 -1.80 -2.46 13.52
C LEU A 158 -2.03 -3.56 12.48
N THR A 159 -2.98 -3.34 11.59
CA THR A 159 -3.27 -4.29 10.50
C THR A 159 -3.46 -3.56 9.19
N SER A 160 -3.02 -4.13 8.07
CA SER A 160 -3.26 -3.55 6.74
C SER A 160 -3.85 -4.54 5.75
N ALA A 161 -4.53 -3.99 4.75
CA ALA A 161 -5.10 -4.75 3.64
C ALA A 161 -4.05 -5.45 2.75
N GLY A 162 -2.79 -5.16 2.95
CA GLY A 162 -1.71 -5.74 2.16
C GLY A 162 -1.59 -5.16 0.75
N LYS A 163 -0.77 -5.77 -0.07
CA LYS A 163 -0.40 -5.26 -1.39
C LYS A 163 0.04 -3.78 -1.29
N ALA A 164 -0.45 -2.90 -2.15
CA ALA A 164 -0.12 -1.48 -2.09
C ALA A 164 -0.45 -0.82 -0.73
N ALA A 165 -1.42 -1.34 0.03
CA ALA A 165 -1.75 -0.83 1.37
C ALA A 165 -0.71 -1.25 2.45
N ALA A 166 0.09 -2.28 2.19
CA ALA A 166 1.24 -2.61 3.05
C ALA A 166 2.23 -1.44 3.10
N MET A 167 2.49 -0.81 1.94
CA MET A 167 3.34 0.38 1.84
C MET A 167 2.78 1.54 2.66
N ASP A 168 1.46 1.76 2.62
CA ASP A 168 0.83 2.83 3.41
C ASP A 168 0.99 2.63 4.90
N LEU A 169 0.83 1.40 5.38
CA LEU A 169 1.06 1.09 6.79
C LEU A 169 2.53 1.26 7.17
N CYS A 170 3.48 0.77 6.36
CA CYS A 170 4.91 0.96 6.63
C CYS A 170 5.28 2.46 6.66
N LEU A 171 4.79 3.26 5.71
CA LEU A 171 5.00 4.72 5.71
C LEU A 171 4.29 5.41 6.89
N HIS A 172 3.16 4.88 7.36
CA HIS A 172 2.50 5.36 8.56
C HIS A 172 3.37 5.12 9.80
N LEU A 173 4.00 3.95 9.93
CA LEU A 173 4.95 3.64 10.98
C LEU A 173 6.16 4.60 10.96
N VAL A 174 6.76 4.84 9.78
CA VAL A 174 7.84 5.84 9.63
C VAL A 174 7.35 7.24 10.05
N ARG A 175 6.10 7.59 9.74
CA ARG A 175 5.51 8.88 10.14
C ARG A 175 5.36 9.03 11.63
N LEU A 176 4.95 7.96 12.33
CA LEU A 176 4.86 7.92 13.78
C LEU A 176 6.25 8.04 14.43
N ASP A 177 7.25 7.42 13.83
CA ASP A 177 8.59 7.31 14.41
C ASP A 177 9.49 8.52 14.10
N HIS A 178 9.46 9.03 12.87
CA HIS A 178 10.37 10.05 12.35
C HIS A 178 9.66 11.32 11.83
N GLY A 179 8.32 11.34 11.90
CA GLY A 179 7.51 12.49 11.47
C GLY A 179 7.20 12.51 9.97
N SER A 180 6.30 13.43 9.61
CA SER A 180 5.73 13.49 8.25
C SER A 180 6.74 13.87 7.17
N ALA A 181 7.74 14.70 7.48
CA ALA A 181 8.73 15.14 6.50
C ALA A 181 9.59 13.96 6.00
N ILE A 182 10.03 13.11 6.90
CA ILE A 182 10.83 11.92 6.57
C ILE A 182 9.97 10.88 5.84
N ALA A 183 8.77 10.58 6.35
CA ALA A 183 7.86 9.66 5.69
C ALA A 183 7.52 10.09 4.25
N ASN A 184 7.32 11.40 4.01
CA ASN A 184 7.08 11.92 2.66
C ASN A 184 8.31 11.80 1.75
N THR A 185 9.53 11.89 2.30
CA THR A 185 10.76 11.72 1.53
C THR A 185 10.94 10.24 1.14
N VAL A 186 10.69 9.31 2.07
CA VAL A 186 10.68 7.86 1.78
C VAL A 186 9.63 7.53 0.72
N ALA A 187 8.41 8.05 0.84
CA ALA A 187 7.35 7.84 -0.14
C ALA A 187 7.74 8.32 -1.55
N ARG A 188 8.41 9.48 -1.67
CA ARG A 188 8.91 9.99 -2.95
C ARG A 188 9.98 9.06 -3.55
N ARG A 189 10.89 8.55 -2.74
CA ARG A 189 11.88 7.57 -3.19
C ARG A 189 11.22 6.30 -3.74
N LEU A 190 10.15 5.83 -3.09
CA LEU A 190 9.40 4.64 -3.47
C LEU A 190 8.39 4.90 -4.61
N VAL A 191 8.31 6.15 -5.10
CA VAL A 191 7.39 6.54 -6.17
C VAL A 191 5.91 6.26 -5.81
N VAL A 192 5.56 6.45 -4.53
CA VAL A 192 4.19 6.28 -4.04
C VAL A 192 3.64 7.59 -3.47
N PRO A 193 2.32 7.75 -3.39
CA PRO A 193 1.71 8.92 -2.75
C PRO A 193 2.23 9.10 -1.32
N PRO A 194 2.56 10.33 -0.90
CA PRO A 194 3.16 10.59 0.41
C PRO A 194 2.30 10.16 1.59
N HIS A 195 0.99 10.12 1.41
CA HIS A 195 0.04 9.73 2.44
C HIS A 195 -1.28 9.25 1.83
N ARG A 196 -1.71 8.06 2.24
CA ARG A 196 -3.09 7.60 2.13
C ARG A 196 -3.60 7.32 3.54
N ALA A 197 -4.77 7.91 3.89
CA ALA A 197 -5.37 7.67 5.20
C ALA A 197 -5.80 6.20 5.32
N GLY A 198 -5.56 5.57 6.46
CA GLY A 198 -5.95 4.17 6.71
C GLY A 198 -7.42 3.89 6.43
N GLY A 199 -8.31 4.82 6.78
CA GLY A 199 -9.76 4.74 6.50
C GLY A 199 -10.16 4.96 5.02
N GLN A 200 -9.21 5.10 4.09
CA GLN A 200 -9.51 5.11 2.66
C GLN A 200 -9.85 3.69 2.21
N ALA A 201 -10.92 3.57 1.39
CA ALA A 201 -11.36 2.28 0.91
C ALA A 201 -10.25 1.53 0.15
N GLN A 202 -10.13 0.23 0.44
CA GLN A 202 -9.37 -0.67 -0.41
C GLN A 202 -9.92 -0.55 -1.84
N PHE A 203 -9.04 -0.54 -2.85
CA PHE A 203 -9.46 -0.61 -4.24
C PHE A 203 -10.04 -2.00 -4.52
N VAL A 204 -11.23 -2.24 -4.02
CA VAL A 204 -12.04 -3.34 -4.49
C VAL A 204 -12.71 -2.87 -5.78
N ASN A 205 -12.05 -3.08 -6.93
CA ASN A 205 -12.82 -3.44 -8.08
C ASN A 205 -13.41 -4.83 -7.73
N ARG A 206 -14.49 -4.87 -6.93
CA ARG A 206 -15.43 -5.96 -7.15
C ARG A 206 -15.81 -5.80 -8.61
N PRO A 207 -15.52 -6.78 -9.48
CA PRO A 207 -16.08 -6.73 -10.81
C PRO A 207 -17.57 -6.49 -10.55
N VAL A 208 -18.10 -5.40 -11.08
CA VAL A 208 -19.54 -5.27 -11.22
C VAL A 208 -19.93 -6.59 -11.87
N PRO A 209 -20.75 -7.42 -11.23
CA PRO A 209 -21.04 -8.73 -11.78
C PRO A 209 -21.34 -8.54 -13.24
N ALA A 210 -20.63 -9.25 -14.11
CA ALA A 210 -20.82 -9.19 -15.56
C ALA A 210 -22.18 -9.78 -15.98
N GLN A 211 -23.10 -9.92 -15.04
CA GLN A 211 -24.51 -10.17 -15.27
C GLN A 211 -25.10 -8.91 -15.87
N GLU A 212 -25.52 -9.02 -17.12
CA GLU A 212 -26.19 -7.96 -17.89
C GLU A 212 -27.37 -7.32 -17.13
N ASP A 213 -27.90 -7.97 -16.11
CA ASP A 213 -29.03 -7.54 -15.28
C ASP A 213 -28.65 -6.85 -13.95
N HIS A 214 -27.35 -6.59 -13.65
CA HIS A 214 -27.04 -5.91 -12.40
C HIS A 214 -27.41 -4.42 -12.47
N PRO A 215 -28.21 -3.89 -11.52
CA PRO A 215 -28.76 -2.54 -11.58
C PRO A 215 -27.74 -1.40 -11.72
N LEU A 216 -26.48 -1.65 -11.37
CA LEU A 216 -25.38 -0.67 -11.46
C LEU A 216 -24.56 -0.76 -12.74
N THR A 217 -24.73 -1.78 -13.59
CA THR A 217 -23.92 -1.99 -14.79
C THR A 217 -23.99 -0.80 -15.75
N GLY A 218 -25.18 -0.24 -15.95
CA GLY A 218 -25.38 0.96 -16.76
C GLY A 218 -25.14 2.28 -16.00
N LEU A 219 -25.23 2.26 -14.66
CA LEU A 219 -25.14 3.48 -13.86
C LEU A 219 -23.71 4.00 -13.75
N LEU A 220 -22.73 3.14 -13.48
CA LEU A 220 -21.35 3.58 -13.22
C LEU A 220 -20.72 4.25 -14.43
N PRO A 221 -20.77 3.70 -15.66
CA PRO A 221 -20.28 4.39 -16.85
C PRO A 221 -21.03 5.71 -17.08
N TRP A 222 -22.36 5.72 -16.91
CA TRP A 222 -23.17 6.94 -17.08
C TRP A 222 -22.73 8.07 -16.14
N VAL A 223 -22.34 7.76 -14.89
CA VAL A 223 -21.83 8.74 -13.94
C VAL A 223 -20.45 9.25 -14.35
N VAL A 224 -19.54 8.36 -14.80
CA VAL A 224 -18.19 8.74 -15.21
C VAL A 224 -18.20 9.72 -16.38
N GLU A 225 -19.12 9.54 -17.34
CA GLU A 225 -19.32 10.46 -18.47
C GLU A 225 -19.86 11.84 -18.06
N ARG A 226 -20.35 12.00 -16.80
CA ARG A 226 -21.06 13.21 -16.33
C ARG A 226 -20.51 13.74 -15.02
N LEU A 227 -19.22 13.53 -14.76
CA LEU A 227 -18.55 13.97 -13.52
C LEU A 227 -18.59 15.51 -13.36
N ASP A 228 -18.65 16.25 -14.47
CA ASP A 228 -18.76 17.71 -14.53
C ASP A 228 -20.09 18.25 -13.98
N ARG A 229 -21.13 17.42 -13.91
CA ARG A 229 -22.48 17.84 -13.53
C ARG A 229 -22.73 17.72 -12.02
N PRO A 230 -23.62 18.55 -11.46
CA PRO A 230 -24.06 18.40 -10.07
C PRO A 230 -25.01 17.16 -9.96
N LEU A 231 -24.41 16.01 -9.66
CA LEU A 231 -25.14 14.75 -9.48
C LEU A 231 -25.52 14.55 -8.02
N THR A 232 -26.79 14.33 -7.73
CA THR A 232 -27.34 13.98 -6.42
C THR A 232 -27.59 12.47 -6.30
N VAL A 233 -27.79 11.98 -5.07
CA VAL A 233 -28.19 10.58 -4.84
C VAL A 233 -29.51 10.25 -5.54
N GLU A 234 -30.43 11.22 -5.59
CA GLU A 234 -31.72 11.12 -6.25
C GLU A 234 -31.58 10.97 -7.76
N ASP A 235 -30.63 11.69 -8.38
CA ASP A 235 -30.35 11.58 -9.81
C ASP A 235 -29.79 10.18 -10.15
N LEU A 236 -28.87 9.70 -9.33
CA LEU A 236 -28.30 8.36 -9.47
C LEU A 236 -29.38 7.27 -9.28
N ALA A 237 -30.25 7.44 -8.29
CA ALA A 237 -31.36 6.52 -8.02
C ALA A 237 -32.36 6.47 -9.17
N ARG A 238 -32.69 7.65 -9.72
CA ARG A 238 -33.58 7.78 -10.90
C ARG A 238 -32.97 7.08 -12.11
N GLN A 239 -31.67 7.28 -12.37
CA GLN A 239 -30.96 6.63 -13.47
C GLN A 239 -30.94 5.10 -13.30
N ALA A 240 -30.76 4.62 -12.08
CA ALA A 240 -30.76 3.19 -11.75
C ALA A 240 -32.19 2.61 -11.62
N ARG A 241 -33.23 3.42 -11.80
CA ARG A 241 -34.67 3.04 -11.65
C ARG A 241 -35.01 2.42 -10.29
N MET A 242 -34.46 3.00 -9.22
CA MET A 242 -34.68 2.53 -7.85
C MET A 242 -34.83 3.68 -6.86
N SER A 243 -35.23 3.38 -5.62
CA SER A 243 -35.23 4.37 -4.54
C SER A 243 -33.80 4.68 -4.05
N SER A 244 -33.57 5.88 -3.50
CA SER A 244 -32.26 6.28 -2.95
C SER A 244 -31.76 5.31 -1.88
N ARG A 245 -32.67 4.76 -1.04
CA ARG A 245 -32.35 3.75 -0.03
C ARG A 245 -31.87 2.43 -0.68
N ASN A 246 -32.56 1.98 -1.71
CA ASN A 246 -32.22 0.76 -2.46
C ASN A 246 -30.89 0.93 -3.19
N LEU A 247 -30.69 2.08 -3.86
CA LEU A 247 -29.43 2.44 -4.48
C LEU A 247 -28.28 2.36 -3.47
N GLY A 248 -28.41 3.02 -2.30
CA GLY A 248 -27.38 3.02 -1.28
C GLY A 248 -26.98 1.61 -0.83
N ARG A 249 -27.96 0.70 -0.65
CA ARG A 249 -27.71 -0.71 -0.30
C ARG A 249 -26.99 -1.46 -1.41
N HIS A 250 -27.51 -1.42 -2.65
CA HIS A 250 -26.89 -2.10 -3.80
C HIS A 250 -25.52 -1.53 -4.13
N PHE A 251 -25.38 -0.20 -4.03
CA PHE A 251 -24.11 0.47 -4.30
C PHE A 251 -23.03 0.05 -3.29
N ARG A 252 -23.37 0.02 -1.99
CA ARG A 252 -22.45 -0.43 -0.96
C ARG A 252 -22.11 -1.91 -1.11
N ALA A 253 -23.08 -2.76 -1.44
CA ALA A 253 -22.84 -4.19 -1.69
C ALA A 253 -21.92 -4.42 -2.91
N ALA A 254 -22.04 -3.61 -3.97
CA ALA A 254 -21.26 -3.76 -5.20
C ALA A 254 -19.90 -3.04 -5.16
N THR A 255 -19.80 -1.90 -4.46
CA THR A 255 -18.61 -1.03 -4.51
C THR A 255 -17.92 -0.86 -3.17
N GLY A 256 -18.50 -1.36 -2.07
CA GLY A 256 -17.97 -1.18 -0.71
C GLY A 256 -18.19 0.22 -0.13
N THR A 257 -18.74 1.18 -0.89
CA THR A 257 -18.82 2.59 -0.48
C THR A 257 -20.19 3.20 -0.78
N THR A 258 -20.42 4.43 -0.32
CA THR A 258 -21.66 5.15 -0.66
C THR A 258 -21.57 5.78 -2.07
N PRO A 259 -22.72 6.00 -2.77
CA PRO A 259 -22.74 6.63 -4.08
C PRO A 259 -21.98 7.97 -4.14
N LEU A 260 -22.16 8.83 -3.13
CA LEU A 260 -21.50 10.14 -3.09
C LEU A 260 -19.99 10.05 -2.80
N GLN A 261 -19.57 9.12 -1.95
CA GLN A 261 -18.14 8.88 -1.72
C GLN A 261 -17.46 8.36 -2.98
N TRP A 262 -18.10 7.42 -3.68
CA TRP A 262 -17.58 6.91 -4.95
C TRP A 262 -17.48 8.01 -6.01
N LEU A 263 -18.55 8.82 -6.16
CA LEU A 263 -18.56 9.98 -7.07
C LEU A 263 -17.43 10.95 -6.76
N LEU A 264 -17.21 11.26 -5.47
CA LEU A 264 -16.11 12.12 -5.03
C LEU A 264 -14.75 11.56 -5.45
N VAL A 265 -14.52 10.26 -5.26
CA VAL A 265 -13.27 9.60 -5.67
C VAL A 265 -13.07 9.70 -7.19
N GLN A 266 -14.11 9.47 -8.01
CA GLN A 266 -14.00 9.62 -9.46
C GLN A 266 -13.65 11.05 -9.88
N ARG A 267 -14.27 12.05 -9.23
CA ARG A 267 -13.98 13.47 -9.47
C ARG A 267 -12.55 13.85 -9.11
N ILE A 268 -12.03 13.35 -8.00
CA ILE A 268 -10.63 13.57 -7.60
C ILE A 268 -9.67 12.92 -8.60
N ARG A 269 -9.94 11.71 -9.07
CA ARG A 269 -9.14 11.05 -10.13
C ARG A 269 -9.13 11.88 -11.40
N ARG A 270 -10.28 12.34 -11.84
CA ARG A 270 -10.37 13.21 -13.02
C ARG A 270 -9.60 14.52 -12.82
N ALA A 271 -9.61 15.07 -11.61
CA ALA A 271 -8.80 16.25 -11.28
C ALA A 271 -7.29 15.95 -11.34
N GLN A 272 -6.84 14.78 -10.90
CA GLN A 272 -5.44 14.36 -11.04
C GLN A 272 -5.03 14.26 -12.51
N GLU A 273 -5.82 13.58 -13.34
CA GLU A 273 -5.59 13.49 -14.80
C GLU A 273 -5.45 14.86 -15.45
N LEU A 274 -6.36 15.81 -15.13
CA LEU A 274 -6.33 17.17 -15.68
C LEU A 274 -5.12 17.96 -15.15
N LEU A 275 -4.74 17.80 -13.89
CA LEU A 275 -3.56 18.43 -13.31
C LEU A 275 -2.25 17.93 -13.98
N GLU A 276 -2.22 16.67 -14.39
CA GLU A 276 -1.08 16.04 -15.07
C GLU A 276 -1.03 16.43 -16.57
N ALA A 277 -2.18 16.42 -17.25
CA ALA A 277 -2.27 16.55 -18.70
C ALA A 277 -2.47 17.98 -19.21
N THR A 278 -3.00 18.93 -18.40
CA THR A 278 -3.39 20.28 -18.85
C THR A 278 -2.79 21.40 -18.01
N ASP A 279 -2.75 22.62 -18.58
CA ASP A 279 -2.37 23.84 -17.86
C ASP A 279 -3.57 24.57 -17.22
N ASP A 280 -4.73 23.93 -17.23
CA ASP A 280 -5.96 24.50 -16.68
C ASP A 280 -5.79 24.98 -15.24
N SER A 281 -6.41 26.11 -14.92
CA SER A 281 -6.42 26.62 -13.56
C SER A 281 -7.15 25.65 -12.63
N VAL A 282 -6.85 25.69 -11.33
CA VAL A 282 -7.55 24.86 -10.32
C VAL A 282 -9.06 25.16 -10.32
N ASP A 283 -9.47 26.38 -10.66
CA ASP A 283 -10.88 26.76 -10.80
C ASP A 283 -11.53 26.10 -12.02
N ALA A 284 -10.85 26.09 -13.18
CA ALA A 284 -11.31 25.40 -14.37
C ALA A 284 -11.45 23.89 -14.12
N ILE A 285 -10.45 23.29 -13.47
CA ILE A 285 -10.49 21.87 -13.08
C ILE A 285 -11.62 21.58 -12.10
N ALA A 286 -11.87 22.48 -11.11
CA ALA A 286 -12.98 22.31 -10.18
C ALA A 286 -14.34 22.28 -10.91
N THR A 287 -14.49 23.12 -11.93
CA THR A 287 -15.69 23.15 -12.79
C THR A 287 -15.78 21.87 -13.63
N ALA A 288 -14.70 21.51 -14.35
CA ALA A 288 -14.65 20.33 -15.22
C ALA A 288 -14.84 18.99 -14.49
N THR A 289 -14.61 18.98 -13.18
CA THR A 289 -14.79 17.80 -12.32
C THR A 289 -16.07 17.86 -11.46
N GLY A 290 -16.93 18.87 -11.66
CA GLY A 290 -18.17 19.00 -10.90
C GLY A 290 -17.98 19.27 -9.40
N MET A 291 -16.79 19.76 -8.99
CA MET A 291 -16.50 20.14 -7.60
C MET A 291 -17.00 21.56 -7.28
N GLY A 292 -17.46 22.29 -8.28
CA GLY A 292 -18.06 23.61 -8.19
C GLY A 292 -17.04 24.72 -7.98
N THR A 293 -16.23 24.70 -6.93
CA THR A 293 -15.25 25.75 -6.62
C THR A 293 -13.86 25.18 -6.35
N ALA A 294 -12.80 25.97 -6.64
CA ALA A 294 -11.43 25.61 -6.29
C ALA A 294 -11.25 25.33 -4.78
N THR A 295 -11.97 26.03 -3.92
CA THR A 295 -11.94 25.80 -2.46
C THR A 295 -12.44 24.42 -2.11
N THR A 296 -13.55 23.97 -2.72
CA THR A 296 -14.10 22.64 -2.53
C THR A 296 -13.15 21.58 -3.08
N LEU A 297 -12.60 21.79 -4.28
CA LEU A 297 -11.62 20.89 -4.88
C LEU A 297 -10.38 20.78 -3.98
N ARG A 298 -9.76 21.89 -3.57
CA ARG A 298 -8.57 21.88 -2.70
C ARG A 298 -8.80 21.11 -1.41
N ARG A 299 -9.94 21.32 -0.74
CA ARG A 299 -10.29 20.63 0.50
C ARG A 299 -10.39 19.12 0.31
N HIS A 300 -11.14 18.66 -0.69
CA HIS A 300 -11.33 17.24 -0.95
C HIS A 300 -10.08 16.58 -1.53
N PHE A 301 -9.40 17.27 -2.44
CA PHE A 301 -8.16 16.79 -3.05
C PHE A 301 -7.07 16.60 -1.98
N ASN A 302 -6.83 17.62 -1.13
CA ASN A 302 -5.85 17.50 -0.05
C ASN A 302 -6.19 16.37 0.94
N ARG A 303 -7.49 16.20 1.26
CA ARG A 303 -7.93 15.09 2.13
C ARG A 303 -7.72 13.72 1.50
N THR A 304 -7.89 13.60 0.18
CA THR A 304 -7.83 12.31 -0.53
C THR A 304 -6.43 11.98 -1.02
N VAL A 305 -5.68 12.98 -1.51
CA VAL A 305 -4.37 12.83 -2.14
C VAL A 305 -3.22 13.18 -1.18
N GLY A 306 -3.52 13.90 -0.09
CA GLY A 306 -2.54 14.27 0.94
C GLY A 306 -1.74 15.54 0.64
N VAL A 307 -1.87 16.12 -0.56
CA VAL A 307 -1.18 17.36 -0.97
C VAL A 307 -2.13 18.27 -1.74
N PRO A 308 -1.93 19.60 -1.71
CA PRO A 308 -2.72 20.52 -2.51
C PRO A 308 -2.58 20.29 -4.03
N PRO A 309 -3.61 20.61 -4.86
CA PRO A 309 -3.57 20.44 -6.31
C PRO A 309 -2.36 21.10 -6.99
N ASP A 310 -2.00 22.33 -6.58
CA ASP A 310 -0.87 23.06 -7.15
C ASP A 310 0.47 22.40 -6.86
N THR A 311 0.62 21.81 -5.65
CA THR A 311 1.81 21.02 -5.28
C THR A 311 1.86 19.72 -6.05
N TYR A 312 0.72 19.03 -6.19
CA TYR A 312 0.59 17.83 -7.00
C TYR A 312 1.05 18.07 -8.44
N ARG A 313 0.50 19.10 -9.12
CA ARG A 313 0.88 19.48 -10.48
C ARG A 313 2.38 19.69 -10.64
N ARG A 314 3.01 20.45 -9.75
CA ARG A 314 4.46 20.72 -9.82
C ARG A 314 5.28 19.44 -9.71
N THR A 315 4.88 18.52 -8.85
CA THR A 315 5.60 17.26 -8.63
C THR A 315 5.55 16.36 -9.87
N PHE A 316 4.40 16.27 -10.53
CA PHE A 316 4.22 15.35 -11.65
C PHE A 316 4.66 15.95 -13.00
N ARG A 317 4.60 17.26 -13.20
CA ARG A 317 5.04 17.91 -14.45
C ARG A 317 6.54 18.16 -14.57
N SER A 318 7.24 18.40 -13.49
CA SER A 318 8.70 18.50 -13.52
C SER A 318 9.35 17.17 -13.97
N ARG A 319 8.69 16.05 -13.74
CA ARG A 319 9.10 14.73 -14.24
C ARG A 319 8.94 14.58 -15.75
N SER A 320 7.79 14.94 -16.29
CA SER A 320 7.50 14.82 -17.73
C SER A 320 8.42 15.70 -18.59
N ARG A 321 8.90 16.85 -18.06
CA ARG A 321 9.88 17.72 -18.74
C ARG A 321 11.32 17.18 -18.66
N ALA A 322 11.67 16.48 -17.59
CA ALA A 322 13.00 15.87 -17.46
C ALA A 322 13.16 14.63 -18.34
N GLU A 323 12.09 13.87 -18.57
CA GLU A 323 12.08 12.71 -19.47
C GLU A 323 12.01 13.10 -20.96
N GLY A 324 11.47 14.28 -21.30
CA GLY A 324 11.39 14.80 -22.65
C GLY A 324 12.63 15.55 -23.13
N SER A 325 13.58 15.88 -22.26
CA SER A 325 14.78 16.65 -22.61
C SER A 325 16.08 15.83 -22.65
N GLY A 326 15.99 14.51 -22.56
CA GLY A 326 17.12 13.59 -22.41
C GLY A 326 17.33 12.59 -23.53
N LEU A 327 17.14 12.98 -24.82
CA LEU A 327 17.62 12.19 -25.97
C LEU A 327 17.87 13.13 -27.17
N ASP A 328 18.82 14.04 -27.00
CA ASP A 328 19.51 14.61 -28.15
C ASP A 328 20.82 13.83 -28.34
N LEU A 329 20.73 12.70 -29.01
CA LEU A 329 21.88 12.02 -29.59
C LEU A 329 22.27 12.77 -30.85
N GLY A 330 23.16 13.77 -30.69
CA GLY A 330 23.78 14.45 -31.80
C GLY A 330 24.45 13.46 -32.75
N PRO A 331 24.34 13.67 -34.08
CA PRO A 331 25.04 12.87 -35.06
C PRO A 331 26.46 13.43 -35.22
N ASP A 332 27.47 12.75 -34.72
CA ASP A 332 28.81 12.75 -35.32
C ASP A 332 29.78 11.84 -34.58
N LEU A 333 30.01 10.66 -35.08
CA LEU A 333 31.29 9.98 -35.00
C LEU A 333 31.51 9.27 -36.36
N GLY A 334 32.28 9.92 -37.21
CA GLY A 334 32.80 9.39 -38.45
C GLY A 334 33.71 8.16 -38.22
N PRO A 335 33.95 7.37 -39.30
CA PRO A 335 34.70 6.12 -39.21
C PRO A 335 36.20 6.36 -39.19
N GLY A 336 36.88 5.80 -38.22
CA GLY A 336 38.35 5.83 -38.25
C GLY A 336 39.02 5.23 -37.04
N SER A 337 39.59 4.08 -37.29
CA SER A 337 40.87 3.51 -36.84
C SER A 337 40.83 2.38 -35.80
N ASP A 338 41.22 1.24 -36.31
CA ASP A 338 42.12 0.19 -35.79
C ASP A 338 42.15 -0.04 -34.27
N LEU A 339 41.60 -1.15 -33.85
CA LEU A 339 42.15 -1.93 -32.75
C LEU A 339 42.14 -3.44 -33.10
N GLY A 340 43.33 -4.01 -33.14
CA GLY A 340 43.66 -5.36 -33.50
C GLY A 340 43.08 -6.44 -32.57
N PRO A 341 43.17 -7.69 -33.00
CA PRO A 341 42.60 -8.84 -32.33
C PRO A 341 43.54 -9.33 -31.25
N ASP A 342 43.04 -9.49 -30.02
CA ASP A 342 43.53 -10.45 -29.02
C ASP A 342 42.80 -10.24 -27.70
N LEU A 343 41.75 -11.03 -27.48
CA LEU A 343 41.29 -11.42 -26.14
C LEU A 343 40.71 -12.82 -26.22
N ASP A 344 41.53 -13.77 -25.83
CA ASP A 344 41.31 -15.18 -25.64
C ASP A 344 40.21 -15.42 -24.59
N LEU A 345 39.03 -15.86 -25.01
CA LEU A 345 37.96 -16.32 -24.14
C LEU A 345 38.11 -17.83 -23.91
N GLY A 346 38.81 -18.18 -22.85
CA GLY A 346 38.92 -19.54 -22.33
C GLY A 346 37.57 -20.16 -22.01
N LEU A 347 37.05 -20.99 -22.89
CA LEU A 347 35.91 -21.86 -22.69
C LEU A 347 36.30 -23.01 -21.72
N VAL A 348 35.81 -22.98 -20.51
CA VAL A 348 35.85 -24.07 -19.56
C VAL A 348 34.67 -25.02 -19.87
N THR A 349 34.97 -26.21 -20.40
CA THR A 349 34.04 -27.32 -20.60
C THR A 349 33.81 -28.07 -19.27
N PRO A 350 32.56 -28.47 -18.93
CA PRO A 350 32.28 -29.27 -17.74
C PRO A 350 32.61 -30.77 -17.99
N PRO A 351 33.04 -31.50 -16.95
CA PRO A 351 33.32 -32.95 -17.07
C PRO A 351 32.02 -33.74 -17.15
N GLY A 352 32.01 -34.74 -18.04
CA GLY A 352 30.93 -35.71 -18.26
C GLY A 352 30.80 -36.73 -17.10
N PRO A 353 29.66 -37.44 -17.07
CA PRO A 353 29.26 -38.28 -15.95
C PRO A 353 30.00 -39.65 -15.95
N ARG A 354 30.29 -40.11 -14.72
CA ARG A 354 30.50 -41.53 -14.39
C ARG A 354 29.51 -41.96 -13.32
#